data_522b8c1be0ff1907a53d8919ff7a061b
#
_entry.id   522b8c1be0ff1907a53d8919ff7a061b
#
_cell.length_a   1.000
_cell.length_b   1.000
_cell.length_c   1.000
_cell.angle_alpha   90.00
_cell.angle_beta   90.00
_cell.angle_gamma   90.00
#
_symmetry.space_group_name_H-M   'P 1'
#
loop_
_entity.id
_entity.type
_entity.pdbx_description
1 polymer ?
#
loop_
_entity_poly.entity_id
_entity_poly.type
_entity_poly.pdbx_seq_one_letter_code
_entity_poly.pdbx_strand_id
1 'polypeptide(L)'
;MVRRGSDDGSLQAELERLYALPPPAFTAARDELAARLRQEGRRDDAAAVKALPRPTPSSWAVSRLMRLEATRFQALLAAGRQARQAQRQVTGGGRAAPAATAARLRETLQSARNLIEELRRRGLELLAASGRPATAANADRLGADLQALAFTKGAESAIERGWLDHDLDAPGFEVLAGLQAAAGPAAAR
;
A
#
# COMPACT_ATOMS: atom_id res chain seq x y z
N MET A 1 5.63 -22.73 -30.32
CA MET A 1 5.29 -21.32 -30.45
C MET A 1 4.17 -20.96 -29.47
N VAL A 2 4.52 -20.31 -28.41
CA VAL A 2 3.80 -19.38 -27.52
C VAL A 2 2.41 -19.75 -26.97
N ARG A 3 2.41 -20.32 -25.74
CA ARG A 3 1.28 -20.26 -24.79
C ARG A 3 1.63 -19.43 -23.53
N ARG A 4 2.38 -18.32 -23.65
CA ARG A 4 2.76 -17.49 -22.48
C ARG A 4 1.64 -16.61 -21.92
N GLY A 5 0.66 -16.20 -22.69
CA GLY A 5 -0.33 -15.21 -22.24
C GLY A 5 -1.47 -15.74 -21.36
N SER A 6 -1.81 -17.03 -21.42
CA SER A 6 -2.87 -17.64 -20.58
C SER A 6 -2.32 -18.18 -19.24
N ASP A 7 -1.04 -18.55 -19.18
CA ASP A 7 -0.40 -19.05 -17.97
C ASP A 7 -0.06 -17.91 -16.98
N ASP A 8 0.31 -16.73 -17.48
CA ASP A 8 0.60 -15.57 -16.63
C ASP A 8 -0.64 -15.08 -15.87
N GLY A 9 -1.80 -15.04 -16.51
CA GLY A 9 -3.06 -14.67 -15.84
C GLY A 9 -3.49 -15.68 -14.78
N SER A 10 -3.20 -16.96 -15.00
CA SER A 10 -3.47 -18.03 -14.03
C SER A 10 -2.56 -17.92 -12.82
N LEU A 11 -1.26 -17.70 -13.01
CA LEU A 11 -0.30 -17.54 -11.91
C LEU A 11 -0.59 -16.28 -11.09
N GLN A 12 -0.91 -15.15 -11.74
CA GLN A 12 -1.30 -13.91 -11.07
C GLN A 12 -2.48 -14.13 -10.13
N ALA A 13 -3.54 -14.82 -10.58
CA ALA A 13 -4.69 -15.13 -9.76
C ALA A 13 -4.36 -16.06 -8.57
N GLU A 14 -3.40 -16.97 -8.73
CA GLU A 14 -2.93 -17.85 -7.66
C GLU A 14 -2.10 -17.07 -6.63
N LEU A 15 -1.24 -16.15 -7.06
CA LEU A 15 -0.50 -15.25 -6.18
C LEU A 15 -1.44 -14.33 -5.40
N GLU A 16 -2.47 -13.81 -6.03
CA GLU A 16 -3.50 -13.03 -5.36
C GLU A 16 -4.20 -13.82 -4.24
N ARG A 17 -4.55 -15.08 -4.50
CA ARG A 17 -5.13 -15.98 -3.48
C ARG A 17 -4.15 -16.26 -2.36
N LEU A 18 -2.88 -16.51 -2.69
CA LEU A 18 -1.82 -16.76 -1.73
C LEU A 18 -1.64 -15.58 -0.77
N TYR A 19 -1.53 -14.35 -1.29
CA TYR A 19 -1.40 -13.13 -0.48
C TYR A 19 -2.71 -12.71 0.22
N ALA A 20 -3.84 -13.33 -0.12
CA ALA A 20 -5.09 -13.17 0.63
C ALA A 20 -5.15 -14.03 1.91
N LEU A 21 -4.32 -15.08 2.02
CA LEU A 21 -4.29 -15.95 3.18
C LEU A 21 -3.71 -15.23 4.40
N PRO A 22 -4.20 -15.56 5.60
CA PRO A 22 -3.56 -15.07 6.83
C PRO A 22 -2.08 -15.46 6.89
N PRO A 23 -1.18 -14.61 7.41
CA PRO A 23 0.26 -14.85 7.39
C PRO A 23 0.73 -16.21 7.95
N PRO A 24 0.06 -16.84 8.95
CA PRO A 24 0.41 -18.19 9.39
C PRO A 24 0.23 -19.27 8.33
N ALA A 25 -0.79 -19.14 7.47
CA ALA A 25 -1.11 -20.12 6.42
C ALA A 25 -0.26 -19.94 5.16
N PHE A 26 0.36 -18.77 4.98
CA PHE A 26 1.07 -18.40 3.75
C PHE A 26 2.17 -19.39 3.37
N THR A 27 3.02 -19.78 4.31
CA THR A 27 4.21 -20.60 4.01
C THR A 27 3.82 -21.99 3.49
N ALA A 28 2.84 -22.65 4.14
CA ALA A 28 2.35 -23.94 3.70
C ALA A 28 1.73 -23.85 2.30
N ALA A 29 0.83 -22.90 2.08
CA ALA A 29 0.17 -22.69 0.80
C ALA A 29 1.15 -22.32 -0.34
N ARG A 30 2.17 -21.49 -0.04
CA ARG A 30 3.24 -21.17 -0.97
C ARG A 30 4.01 -22.43 -1.40
N ASP A 31 4.34 -23.28 -0.44
CA ASP A 31 5.10 -24.49 -0.68
C ASP A 31 4.28 -25.53 -1.47
N GLU A 32 2.99 -25.64 -1.21
CA GLU A 32 2.05 -26.45 -1.97
C GLU A 32 1.91 -25.95 -3.41
N LEU A 33 1.75 -24.64 -3.61
CA LEU A 33 1.69 -24.04 -4.94
C LEU A 33 2.98 -24.29 -5.74
N ALA A 34 4.13 -24.09 -5.11
CA ALA A 34 5.42 -24.36 -5.76
C ALA A 34 5.61 -25.85 -6.12
N ALA A 35 5.13 -26.78 -5.29
CA ALA A 35 5.17 -28.19 -5.56
C ALA A 35 4.27 -28.57 -6.76
N ARG A 36 3.05 -28.05 -6.83
CA ARG A 36 2.12 -28.24 -7.93
C ARG A 36 2.70 -27.72 -9.24
N LEU A 37 3.19 -26.49 -9.28
CA LEU A 37 3.81 -25.89 -10.47
C LEU A 37 4.99 -26.75 -10.98
N ARG A 38 5.75 -27.36 -10.05
CA ARG A 38 6.86 -28.26 -10.41
C ARG A 38 6.36 -29.54 -11.08
N GLN A 39 5.24 -30.10 -10.60
CA GLN A 39 4.59 -31.28 -11.20
C GLN A 39 4.01 -30.96 -12.58
N GLU A 40 3.52 -29.75 -12.79
CA GLU A 40 3.04 -29.24 -14.09
C GLU A 40 4.19 -28.91 -15.06
N GLY A 41 5.46 -29.07 -14.67
CA GLY A 41 6.63 -28.77 -15.50
C GLY A 41 7.04 -27.29 -15.49
N ARG A 42 6.37 -26.42 -14.73
CA ARG A 42 6.60 -24.97 -14.62
C ARG A 42 7.69 -24.69 -13.57
N ARG A 43 8.89 -25.14 -13.86
CA ARG A 43 10.01 -25.10 -12.87
C ARG A 43 10.44 -23.69 -12.49
N ASP A 44 10.45 -22.75 -13.44
CA ASP A 44 10.86 -21.36 -13.20
C ASP A 44 9.82 -20.66 -12.34
N ASP A 45 8.53 -20.83 -12.62
CA ASP A 45 7.43 -20.31 -11.80
C ASP A 45 7.46 -20.90 -10.39
N ALA A 46 7.71 -22.21 -10.28
CA ALA A 46 7.82 -22.88 -8.98
C ALA A 46 8.99 -22.32 -8.15
N ALA A 47 10.12 -22.02 -8.77
CA ALA A 47 11.27 -21.41 -8.12
C ALA A 47 10.95 -19.98 -7.68
N ALA A 48 10.31 -19.19 -8.56
CA ALA A 48 9.88 -17.83 -8.25
C ALA A 48 8.88 -17.81 -7.09
N VAL A 49 7.86 -18.66 -7.11
CA VAL A 49 6.88 -18.78 -6.02
C VAL A 49 7.54 -19.19 -4.71
N LYS A 50 8.46 -20.16 -4.73
CA LYS A 50 9.17 -20.61 -3.52
C LYS A 50 10.02 -19.52 -2.88
N ALA A 51 10.54 -18.59 -3.68
CA ALA A 51 11.34 -17.45 -3.22
C ALA A 51 10.50 -16.31 -2.62
N LEU A 52 9.17 -16.32 -2.77
CA LEU A 52 8.31 -15.26 -2.25
C LEU A 52 8.42 -15.15 -0.72
N PRO A 53 8.66 -13.94 -0.20
CA PRO A 53 8.71 -13.72 1.23
C PRO A 53 7.32 -13.87 1.84
N ARG A 54 7.29 -14.30 3.09
CA ARG A 54 6.05 -14.27 3.88
C ARG A 54 5.68 -12.83 4.19
N PRO A 55 4.43 -12.40 3.92
CA PRO A 55 4.02 -11.04 4.22
C PRO A 55 4.08 -10.75 5.73
N THR A 56 4.44 -9.53 6.07
CA THR A 56 4.31 -9.01 7.44
C THR A 56 2.82 -8.85 7.81
N PRO A 57 2.47 -8.71 9.09
CA PRO A 57 1.09 -8.41 9.46
C PRO A 57 0.56 -7.13 8.80
N SER A 58 1.37 -6.07 8.71
CA SER A 58 1.00 -4.79 8.10
C SER A 58 0.80 -4.92 6.58
N SER A 59 1.76 -5.49 5.85
CA SER A 59 1.66 -5.66 4.41
C SER A 59 0.48 -6.56 4.02
N TRP A 60 0.19 -7.61 4.82
CA TRP A 60 -1.02 -8.41 4.65
C TRP A 60 -2.29 -7.60 4.86
N ALA A 61 -2.36 -6.79 5.95
CA ALA A 61 -3.54 -5.97 6.22
C ALA A 61 -3.79 -4.96 5.10
N VAL A 62 -2.74 -4.31 4.57
CA VAL A 62 -2.85 -3.41 3.41
C VAL A 62 -3.37 -4.15 2.18
N SER A 63 -2.84 -5.34 1.88
CA SER A 63 -3.32 -6.17 0.76
C SER A 63 -4.81 -6.52 0.89
N ARG A 64 -5.28 -6.77 2.12
CA ARG A 64 -6.70 -6.99 2.40
C ARG A 64 -7.53 -5.72 2.22
N LEU A 65 -7.02 -4.57 2.68
CA LEU A 65 -7.69 -3.27 2.52
C LEU A 65 -7.85 -2.88 1.05
N MET A 66 -6.85 -3.11 0.20
CA MET A 66 -6.92 -2.86 -1.24
C MET A 66 -8.15 -3.52 -1.88
N ARG A 67 -8.55 -4.70 -1.38
CA ARG A 67 -9.69 -5.47 -1.90
C ARG A 67 -11.00 -5.13 -1.21
N LEU A 68 -11.00 -5.08 0.13
CA LEU A 68 -12.23 -4.93 0.91
C LEU A 68 -12.72 -3.49 0.99
N GLU A 69 -11.79 -2.53 0.92
CA GLU A 69 -12.06 -1.09 1.02
C GLU A 69 -11.62 -0.35 -0.25
N ALA A 70 -11.83 -0.99 -1.42
CA ALA A 70 -11.31 -0.51 -2.70
C ALA A 70 -11.65 0.96 -2.98
N THR A 71 -12.88 1.40 -2.70
CA THR A 71 -13.31 2.80 -2.91
C THR A 71 -12.51 3.78 -2.05
N ARG A 72 -12.35 3.48 -0.74
CA ARG A 72 -11.57 4.33 0.18
C ARG A 72 -10.08 4.32 -0.19
N PHE A 73 -9.59 3.16 -0.59
CA PHE A 73 -8.20 3.00 -1.02
C PHE A 73 -7.91 3.84 -2.28
N GLN A 74 -8.79 3.80 -3.28
CA GLN A 74 -8.68 4.63 -4.48
C GLN A 74 -8.79 6.13 -4.16
N ALA A 75 -9.65 6.52 -3.22
CA ALA A 75 -9.73 7.90 -2.75
C ALA A 75 -8.43 8.36 -2.09
N LEU A 76 -7.77 7.51 -1.28
CA LEU A 76 -6.46 7.79 -0.69
C LEU A 76 -5.40 8.02 -1.78
N LEU A 77 -5.33 7.14 -2.77
CA LEU A 77 -4.38 7.27 -3.88
C LEU A 77 -4.62 8.55 -4.70
N ALA A 78 -5.89 8.90 -4.92
CA ALA A 78 -6.26 10.13 -5.62
C ALA A 78 -5.84 11.37 -4.82
N ALA A 79 -6.10 11.40 -3.50
CA ALA A 79 -5.67 12.48 -2.62
C ALA A 79 -4.14 12.63 -2.62
N GLY A 80 -3.39 11.52 -2.58
CA GLY A 80 -1.94 11.54 -2.69
C GLY A 80 -1.44 12.12 -4.02
N ARG A 81 -2.04 11.74 -5.16
CA ARG A 81 -1.71 12.33 -6.47
C ARG A 81 -1.98 13.84 -6.52
N GLN A 82 -3.14 14.26 -6.01
CA GLN A 82 -3.53 15.68 -5.95
C GLN A 82 -2.58 16.49 -5.07
N ALA A 83 -2.21 15.96 -3.91
CA ALA A 83 -1.26 16.61 -3.00
C ALA A 83 0.12 16.80 -3.66
N ARG A 84 0.67 15.76 -4.32
CA ARG A 84 1.93 15.84 -5.05
C ARG A 84 1.86 16.85 -6.22
N GLN A 85 0.73 16.94 -6.90
CA GLN A 85 0.53 17.92 -7.97
C GLN A 85 0.47 19.34 -7.44
N ALA A 86 -0.30 19.59 -6.38
CA ALA A 86 -0.40 20.89 -5.74
C ALA A 86 0.95 21.36 -5.16
N GLN A 87 1.71 20.45 -4.53
CA GLN A 87 3.05 20.74 -4.03
C GLN A 87 4.00 21.21 -5.14
N ARG A 88 4.00 20.54 -6.29
CA ARG A 88 4.81 20.97 -7.45
C ARG A 88 4.45 22.37 -7.94
N GLN A 89 3.16 22.75 -7.89
CA GLN A 89 2.71 24.10 -8.25
C GLN A 89 3.16 25.15 -7.25
N VAL A 90 3.24 24.79 -5.95
CA VAL A 90 3.73 25.67 -4.87
C VAL A 90 5.25 25.88 -4.98
N THR A 91 6.01 24.83 -5.27
CA THR A 91 7.49 24.88 -5.27
C THR A 91 8.10 25.30 -6.62
N GLY A 92 7.40 25.06 -7.73
CA GLY A 92 7.96 25.28 -9.09
C GLY A 92 7.85 26.70 -9.63
N GLY A 93 7.18 27.62 -8.94
CA GLY A 93 6.81 28.92 -9.50
C GLY A 93 7.71 30.12 -9.16
N GLY A 94 8.75 29.98 -8.35
CA GLY A 94 9.63 31.13 -7.98
C GLY A 94 8.90 32.35 -7.35
N ARG A 95 7.60 32.31 -7.24
CA ARG A 95 6.71 33.33 -6.69
C ARG A 95 5.82 32.67 -5.62
N ALA A 96 5.48 33.39 -4.59
CA ALA A 96 4.58 32.85 -3.55
C ALA A 96 3.31 32.28 -4.19
N ALA A 97 3.01 31.01 -3.89
CA ALA A 97 1.82 30.36 -4.43
C ALA A 97 0.55 31.11 -4.03
N PRO A 98 -0.47 31.21 -4.89
CA PRO A 98 -1.73 31.83 -4.54
C PRO A 98 -2.31 31.19 -3.27
N ALA A 99 -2.88 32.00 -2.36
CA ALA A 99 -3.46 31.53 -1.11
C ALA A 99 -4.49 30.39 -1.32
N ALA A 100 -5.23 30.44 -2.43
CA ALA A 100 -6.16 29.37 -2.85
C ALA A 100 -5.46 28.04 -3.10
N THR A 101 -4.27 28.02 -3.72
CA THR A 101 -3.51 26.79 -3.99
C THR A 101 -2.99 26.19 -2.67
N ALA A 102 -2.50 27.01 -1.76
CA ALA A 102 -2.07 26.57 -0.44
C ALA A 102 -3.25 26.03 0.42
N ALA A 103 -4.41 26.68 0.33
CA ALA A 103 -5.63 26.19 1.00
C ALA A 103 -6.06 24.83 0.47
N ARG A 104 -6.08 24.66 -0.85
CA ARG A 104 -6.43 23.40 -1.51
C ARG A 104 -5.46 22.26 -1.15
N LEU A 105 -4.17 22.56 -1.08
CA LEU A 105 -3.17 21.58 -0.63
C LEU A 105 -3.46 21.13 0.80
N ARG A 106 -3.72 22.06 1.73
CA ARG A 106 -4.05 21.74 3.13
C ARG A 106 -5.28 20.85 3.24
N GLU A 107 -6.35 21.17 2.52
CA GLU A 107 -7.59 20.39 2.48
C GLU A 107 -7.35 18.97 1.96
N THR A 108 -6.61 18.84 0.85
CA THR A 108 -6.27 17.53 0.26
C THR A 108 -5.44 16.68 1.23
N LEU A 109 -4.47 17.28 1.92
CA LEU A 109 -3.65 16.60 2.91
C LEU A 109 -4.47 16.17 4.14
N GLN A 110 -5.38 16.99 4.60
CA GLN A 110 -6.27 16.63 5.71
C GLN A 110 -7.19 15.47 5.32
N SER A 111 -7.75 15.50 4.11
CA SER A 111 -8.55 14.39 3.57
C SER A 111 -7.75 13.09 3.50
N ALA A 112 -6.50 13.15 3.00
CA ALA A 112 -5.63 11.99 2.97
C ALA A 112 -5.32 11.42 4.36
N ARG A 113 -5.06 12.28 5.36
CA ARG A 113 -4.84 11.87 6.75
C ARG A 113 -6.05 11.14 7.33
N ASN A 114 -7.25 11.69 7.12
CA ASN A 114 -8.49 11.07 7.59
C ASN A 114 -8.67 9.68 6.98
N LEU A 115 -8.44 9.55 5.67
CA LEU A 115 -8.51 8.25 4.98
C LEU A 115 -7.46 7.25 5.50
N ILE A 116 -6.23 7.71 5.79
CA ILE A 116 -5.19 6.85 6.39
C ILE A 116 -5.65 6.35 7.76
N GLU A 117 -6.18 7.22 8.62
CA GLU A 117 -6.66 6.82 9.95
C GLU A 117 -7.84 5.83 9.88
N GLU A 118 -8.79 6.05 8.97
CA GLU A 118 -9.91 5.13 8.75
C GLU A 118 -9.41 3.76 8.27
N LEU A 119 -8.54 3.73 7.26
CA LEU A 119 -7.97 2.50 6.72
C LEU A 119 -7.07 1.81 7.75
N ARG A 120 -6.29 2.55 8.54
CA ARG A 120 -5.46 2.01 9.61
C ARG A 120 -6.32 1.31 10.66
N ARG A 121 -7.39 1.94 11.14
CA ARG A 121 -8.33 1.33 12.06
C ARG A 121 -8.92 0.04 11.48
N ARG A 122 -9.38 0.09 10.23
CA ARG A 122 -9.94 -1.08 9.55
C ARG A 122 -8.92 -2.21 9.38
N GLY A 123 -7.68 -1.88 9.06
CA GLY A 123 -6.57 -2.85 8.97
C GLY A 123 -6.27 -3.53 10.30
N LEU A 124 -6.32 -2.80 11.42
CA LEU A 124 -6.16 -3.38 12.77
C LEU A 124 -7.31 -4.32 13.13
N GLU A 125 -8.55 -4.00 12.74
CA GLU A 125 -9.70 -4.90 12.90
C GLU A 125 -9.49 -6.21 12.11
N LEU A 126 -8.99 -6.13 10.88
CA LEU A 126 -8.66 -7.30 10.06
C LEU A 126 -7.55 -8.16 10.70
N LEU A 127 -6.53 -7.53 11.27
CA LEU A 127 -5.47 -8.24 12.01
C LEU A 127 -6.05 -8.97 13.21
N ALA A 128 -6.85 -8.29 14.03
CA ALA A 128 -7.51 -8.89 15.20
C ALA A 128 -8.40 -10.07 14.79
N ALA A 129 -9.21 -9.92 13.75
CA ALA A 129 -10.06 -10.98 13.20
C ALA A 129 -9.25 -12.19 12.65
N SER A 130 -8.00 -11.98 12.24
CA SER A 130 -7.08 -13.05 11.81
C SER A 130 -6.32 -13.74 12.96
N GLY A 131 -6.64 -13.41 14.21
CA GLY A 131 -5.96 -13.93 15.41
C GLY A 131 -4.59 -13.25 15.66
N ARG A 132 -4.33 -12.09 15.07
CA ARG A 132 -3.10 -11.31 15.28
C ARG A 132 -3.37 -10.13 16.20
N PRO A 133 -2.47 -9.83 17.17
CA PRO A 133 -2.67 -8.70 18.06
C PRO A 133 -2.58 -7.37 17.29
N ALA A 134 -3.51 -6.46 17.59
CA ALA A 134 -3.50 -5.07 17.13
C ALA A 134 -2.53 -4.26 18.01
N THR A 135 -1.22 -4.50 17.87
CA THR A 135 -0.18 -3.78 18.62
C THR A 135 0.05 -2.38 18.08
N ALA A 136 0.61 -1.49 18.92
CA ALA A 136 1.05 -0.16 18.49
C ALA A 136 2.04 -0.26 17.30
N ALA A 137 3.00 -1.19 17.37
CA ALA A 137 3.96 -1.41 16.28
C ALA A 137 3.29 -1.79 14.95
N ASN A 138 2.25 -2.66 14.98
CA ASN A 138 1.48 -2.98 13.77
C ASN A 138 0.69 -1.76 13.28
N ALA A 139 0.15 -0.95 14.18
CA ALA A 139 -0.57 0.27 13.83
C ALA A 139 0.34 1.30 13.15
N ASP A 140 1.53 1.50 13.69
CA ASP A 140 2.51 2.44 13.15
C ASP A 140 3.03 1.99 11.77
N ARG A 141 3.35 0.70 11.64
CA ARG A 141 3.80 0.13 10.38
C ARG A 141 2.72 0.21 9.31
N LEU A 142 1.47 -0.15 9.64
CA LEU A 142 0.33 -0.05 8.73
C LEU A 142 0.09 1.40 8.29
N GLY A 143 0.22 2.37 9.20
CA GLY A 143 0.14 3.78 8.88
C GLY A 143 1.25 4.22 7.91
N ALA A 144 2.48 3.76 8.13
CA ALA A 144 3.63 4.04 7.26
C ALA A 144 3.43 3.45 5.85
N ASP A 145 2.97 2.21 5.74
CA ASP A 145 2.66 1.57 4.45
C ASP A 145 1.58 2.35 3.67
N LEU A 146 0.49 2.76 4.33
CA LEU A 146 -0.56 3.55 3.72
C LEU A 146 -0.07 4.93 3.25
N GLN A 147 0.79 5.58 4.04
CA GLN A 147 1.44 6.84 3.66
C GLN A 147 2.38 6.65 2.47
N ALA A 148 3.19 5.59 2.48
CA ALA A 148 4.09 5.28 1.38
C ALA A 148 3.32 5.07 0.07
N LEU A 149 2.25 4.28 0.10
CA LEU A 149 1.38 4.05 -1.06
C LEU A 149 0.74 5.34 -1.59
N ALA A 150 0.32 6.24 -0.71
CA ALA A 150 -0.30 7.49 -1.10
C ALA A 150 0.71 8.48 -1.69
N PHE A 151 1.90 8.60 -1.09
CA PHE A 151 2.78 9.75 -1.33
C PHE A 151 4.11 9.42 -2.00
N THR A 152 4.55 8.14 -2.04
CA THR A 152 5.82 7.75 -2.66
C THR A 152 5.60 7.36 -4.13
N LYS A 153 6.52 7.78 -5.00
CA LYS A 153 6.61 7.25 -6.36
C LYS A 153 7.16 5.82 -6.30
N GLY A 154 6.64 4.92 -7.14
CA GLY A 154 7.11 3.53 -7.20
C GLY A 154 6.23 2.53 -6.44
N ALA A 155 5.20 3.00 -5.73
CA ALA A 155 4.20 2.12 -5.14
C ALA A 155 3.17 1.59 -6.16
N GLU A 156 3.21 2.11 -7.39
CA GLU A 156 2.27 1.76 -8.47
C GLU A 156 2.25 0.25 -8.76
N SER A 157 3.42 -0.38 -8.78
CA SER A 157 3.54 -1.83 -9.03
C SER A 157 2.84 -2.69 -7.97
N ALA A 158 2.87 -2.28 -6.71
CA ALA A 158 2.16 -2.97 -5.63
C ALA A 158 0.64 -2.80 -5.76
N ILE A 159 0.20 -1.60 -6.17
CA ILE A 159 -1.21 -1.28 -6.42
C ILE A 159 -1.74 -2.09 -7.61
N GLU A 160 -0.98 -2.18 -8.70
CA GLU A 160 -1.32 -2.96 -9.89
C GLU A 160 -1.40 -4.45 -9.60
N ARG A 161 -0.47 -4.99 -8.79
CA ARG A 161 -0.51 -6.38 -8.35
C ARG A 161 -1.66 -6.68 -7.39
N GLY A 162 -2.13 -5.70 -6.62
CA GLY A 162 -3.18 -5.85 -5.63
C GLY A 162 -2.73 -6.45 -4.30
N TRP A 163 -1.41 -6.52 -4.04
CA TRP A 163 -0.84 -6.93 -2.75
C TRP A 163 0.52 -6.30 -2.48
N LEU A 164 0.89 -6.29 -1.19
CA LEU A 164 2.24 -6.01 -0.71
C LEU A 164 2.91 -7.31 -0.25
N ASP A 165 4.12 -7.55 -0.71
CA ASP A 165 4.97 -8.67 -0.30
C ASP A 165 5.84 -8.33 0.93
N HIS A 166 6.10 -7.04 1.15
CA HIS A 166 6.86 -6.50 2.28
C HIS A 166 6.33 -5.13 2.69
N ASP A 167 6.76 -4.65 3.85
CA ASP A 167 6.45 -3.29 4.29
C ASP A 167 7.19 -2.28 3.41
N LEU A 168 6.54 -1.15 3.15
CA LEU A 168 7.14 -0.07 2.39
C LEU A 168 7.93 0.86 3.32
N ASP A 169 9.00 1.44 2.79
CA ASP A 169 9.71 2.50 3.48
C ASP A 169 8.82 3.73 3.58
N ALA A 170 8.77 4.32 4.77
CA ALA A 170 8.04 5.56 4.97
C ALA A 170 8.55 6.63 3.99
N PRO A 171 7.67 7.47 3.42
CA PRO A 171 8.10 8.56 2.56
C PRO A 171 9.13 9.40 3.30
N GLY A 172 10.24 9.72 2.62
CA GLY A 172 11.38 10.42 3.22
C GLY A 172 10.93 11.70 3.92
N PHE A 173 11.69 12.10 4.95
CA PHE A 173 11.39 13.26 5.81
C PHE A 173 11.09 14.53 5.02
N GLU A 174 11.69 14.74 3.85
CA GLU A 174 11.44 15.88 2.97
C GLU A 174 10.00 15.94 2.46
N VAL A 175 9.40 14.80 2.14
CA VAL A 175 7.98 14.72 1.72
C VAL A 175 7.08 15.02 2.91
N LEU A 176 7.37 14.44 4.07
CA LEU A 176 6.61 14.68 5.31
C LEU A 176 6.78 16.12 5.83
N ALA A 177 7.98 16.68 5.80
CA ALA A 177 8.24 18.07 6.19
C ALA A 177 7.56 19.05 5.25
N GLY A 178 7.59 18.83 3.95
CA GLY A 178 6.81 19.60 2.97
C GLY A 178 5.32 19.53 3.21
N LEU A 179 4.82 18.35 3.59
CA LEU A 179 3.43 18.12 3.96
C LEU A 179 3.05 18.80 5.29
N GLN A 180 3.95 18.82 6.28
CA GLN A 180 3.74 19.46 7.57
C GLN A 180 3.88 20.99 7.49
N ALA A 181 4.87 21.52 6.76
CA ALA A 181 5.07 22.94 6.54
C ALA A 181 3.88 23.59 5.79
N ALA A 182 3.31 22.86 4.83
CA ALA A 182 2.10 23.29 4.12
C ALA A 182 0.84 23.30 5.01
N ALA A 183 0.87 22.59 6.15
CA ALA A 183 -0.26 22.55 7.10
C ALA A 183 -0.36 23.80 7.98
N GLY A 184 0.68 24.64 8.04
CA GLY A 184 0.76 25.80 8.91
C GLY A 184 0.81 25.43 10.41
N PRO A 185 1.26 26.31 11.30
CA PRO A 185 1.17 26.06 12.72
C PRO A 185 -0.31 25.93 13.09
N ALA A 186 -0.70 24.82 13.72
CA ALA A 186 -1.98 24.71 14.38
C ALA A 186 -2.06 25.90 15.37
N ALA A 187 -3.01 26.81 15.17
CA ALA A 187 -3.22 27.90 16.07
C ALA A 187 -3.50 27.32 17.45
N ALA A 188 -2.50 27.37 18.33
CA ALA A 188 -2.70 27.18 19.75
C ALA A 188 -3.62 28.30 20.24
N ARG A 189 -4.86 27.97 20.57
CA ARG A 189 -5.75 28.71 21.43
C ARG A 189 -6.21 27.81 22.56
#